data_61666f20d39b40a52d1dacfbb747274c
#
_entry.id   61666f20d39b40a52d1dacfbb747274c
#
_cell.length_a   1.000
_cell.length_b   1.000
_cell.length_c   1.000
_cell.angle_alpha   90.00
_cell.angle_beta   90.00
_cell.angle_gamma   90.00
#
_symmetry.space_group_name_H-M   'P 1'
#
loop_
_entity.id
_entity.type
_entity.pdbx_description
1 polymer ?
#
loop_
_entity_poly.entity_id
_entity_poly.type
_entity_poly.pdbx_seq_one_letter_code
_entity_poly.pdbx_strand_id
1 'polypeptide(L)'
;MKLSSILASLALATVQATARPAELAARAPTLFLCGDSTMARSSDSQMDGWGQYVSKYLNIAVVNRAIGGRSSRSFWNEGRFQNVANEVKAGDIVVIEFGHNDVGSPRSNDNGRSVCSGQGAETCVSDTTGETVYTFVYYIIQASRLLRAKGATVILSSQTPKNQWSTGAWVGTPSRFVPMQLTAKDALNDAGVTFVDHHEAVSKMYRKLGAAAVGALYIKDNTHTSAAGADLSSQAFVQAISQKMNGTTPLAEHVKTPVKLVY
;
A
#
# COMPACT_ATOMS: atom_id res chain seq x y z
N MET A 1 63.98 50.35 -48.56
CA MET A 1 63.79 50.04 -47.13
C MET A 1 62.30 49.77 -46.87
N LYS A 2 61.96 48.53 -46.62
CA LYS A 2 60.56 48.12 -46.30
C LYS A 2 60.51 47.67 -44.84
N LEU A 3 59.78 48.41 -44.01
CA LEU A 3 59.49 48.01 -42.62
C LEU A 3 58.32 47.02 -42.63
N SER A 4 58.57 45.84 -42.11
CA SER A 4 57.54 44.84 -41.86
C SER A 4 57.07 44.99 -40.41
N SER A 5 55.82 45.30 -40.22
CA SER A 5 55.15 45.34 -38.89
C SER A 5 54.65 43.94 -38.57
N ILE A 6 55.10 43.38 -37.47
CA ILE A 6 54.60 42.12 -36.93
C ILE A 6 53.49 42.44 -35.88
N LEU A 7 52.26 42.10 -36.20
CA LEU A 7 51.16 42.14 -35.27
C LEU A 7 51.10 40.82 -34.48
N ALA A 8 51.34 40.88 -33.16
CA ALA A 8 51.16 39.75 -32.28
C ALA A 8 49.70 39.74 -31.79
N SER A 9 48.95 38.72 -32.18
CA SER A 9 47.57 38.48 -31.69
C SER A 9 47.62 37.77 -30.37
N LEU A 10 47.17 38.42 -29.29
CA LEU A 10 46.97 37.80 -27.98
C LEU A 10 45.60 37.10 -27.96
N ALA A 11 45.59 35.79 -27.94
CA ALA A 11 44.38 34.98 -27.76
C ALA A 11 44.05 34.88 -26.25
N LEU A 12 42.99 35.57 -25.81
CA LEU A 12 42.45 35.37 -24.47
C LEU A 12 41.63 34.07 -24.42
N ALA A 13 42.16 33.06 -23.77
CA ALA A 13 41.41 31.85 -23.47
C ALA A 13 40.44 32.11 -22.30
N THR A 14 39.15 32.24 -22.56
CA THR A 14 38.11 32.28 -21.54
C THR A 14 37.86 30.86 -21.03
N VAL A 15 38.28 30.58 -19.80
CA VAL A 15 37.91 29.35 -19.08
C VAL A 15 36.47 29.48 -18.66
N GLN A 16 35.54 28.87 -19.38
CA GLN A 16 34.17 28.71 -18.94
C GLN A 16 34.14 27.63 -17.84
N ALA A 17 33.99 28.06 -16.61
CA ALA A 17 33.67 27.16 -15.51
C ALA A 17 32.23 26.66 -15.69
N THR A 18 32.06 25.45 -16.17
CA THR A 18 30.78 24.75 -16.15
C THR A 18 30.47 24.39 -14.70
N ALA A 19 29.64 25.22 -14.05
CA ALA A 19 29.06 24.85 -12.78
C ALA A 19 28.22 23.57 -12.98
N ARG A 20 28.67 22.42 -12.44
CA ARG A 20 27.84 21.23 -12.32
C ARG A 20 26.58 21.65 -11.54
N PRO A 21 25.36 21.31 -12.02
CA PRO A 21 24.17 21.47 -11.19
C PRO A 21 24.41 20.74 -9.87
N ALA A 22 24.26 21.43 -8.75
CA ALA A 22 24.25 20.78 -7.46
C ALA A 22 23.15 19.71 -7.52
N GLU A 23 23.53 18.44 -7.41
CA GLU A 23 22.62 17.32 -7.32
C GLU A 23 21.77 17.58 -6.06
N LEU A 24 20.53 18.06 -6.24
CA LEU A 24 19.61 18.24 -5.14
C LEU A 24 19.51 16.88 -4.47
N ALA A 25 19.97 16.77 -3.22
CA ALA A 25 19.83 15.55 -2.44
C ALA A 25 18.36 15.13 -2.48
N ALA A 26 18.10 13.95 -3.06
CA ALA A 26 16.73 13.46 -3.24
C ALA A 26 16.06 13.45 -1.86
N ARG A 27 14.90 14.08 -1.76
CA ARG A 27 14.09 14.06 -0.53
C ARG A 27 13.80 12.61 -0.12
N ALA A 28 13.96 12.29 1.15
CA ALA A 28 13.50 11.00 1.65
C ALA A 28 12.00 10.82 1.34
N PRO A 29 11.59 9.65 0.82
CA PRO A 29 10.19 9.39 0.51
C PRO A 29 9.34 9.38 1.79
N THR A 30 8.04 9.63 1.61
CA THR A 30 7.02 9.39 2.64
C THR A 30 6.22 8.16 2.24
N LEU A 31 5.93 7.29 3.20
CA LEU A 31 5.01 6.18 3.02
C LEU A 31 3.59 6.63 3.36
N PHE A 32 2.69 6.55 2.40
CA PHE A 32 1.25 6.73 2.61
C PHE A 32 0.55 5.37 2.67
N LEU A 33 -0.42 5.24 3.57
CA LEU A 33 -1.20 4.03 3.75
C LEU A 33 -2.67 4.31 3.42
N CYS A 34 -3.24 3.55 2.49
CA CYS A 34 -4.65 3.57 2.11
C CYS A 34 -5.27 2.21 2.41
N GLY A 35 -6.24 2.16 3.30
CA GLY A 35 -6.85 0.90 3.72
C GLY A 35 -8.10 1.08 4.58
N ASP A 36 -8.55 -0.02 5.13
CA ASP A 36 -9.73 -0.11 5.97
C ASP A 36 -9.40 -0.12 7.48
N SER A 37 -10.30 -0.66 8.30
CA SER A 37 -10.16 -0.72 9.75
C SER A 37 -8.98 -1.56 10.23
N THR A 38 -8.55 -2.56 9.46
CA THR A 38 -7.40 -3.41 9.83
C THR A 38 -6.07 -2.67 9.73
N MET A 39 -6.05 -1.54 9.02
CA MET A 39 -4.91 -0.65 8.87
C MET A 39 -5.08 0.67 9.65
N ALA A 40 -6.30 1.16 9.80
CA ALA A 40 -6.62 2.44 10.43
C ALA A 40 -6.43 2.43 11.95
N ARG A 41 -6.27 3.61 12.54
CA ARG A 41 -6.44 3.79 13.98
C ARG A 41 -7.88 3.46 14.37
N SER A 42 -8.05 2.68 15.43
CA SER A 42 -9.36 2.45 16.04
C SER A 42 -9.70 3.52 17.09
N SER A 43 -10.98 3.84 17.22
CA SER A 43 -11.51 4.57 18.37
C SER A 43 -11.79 3.66 19.58
N ASP A 44 -11.87 2.34 19.38
CA ASP A 44 -11.99 1.35 20.44
C ASP A 44 -10.59 0.94 20.92
N SER A 45 -10.32 1.15 22.22
CA SER A 45 -9.03 0.86 22.84
C SER A 45 -8.62 -0.63 22.82
N GLN A 46 -9.58 -1.52 22.56
CA GLN A 46 -9.33 -2.97 22.47
C GLN A 46 -8.96 -3.46 21.06
N MET A 47 -9.03 -2.55 20.08
CA MET A 47 -8.69 -2.86 18.68
C MET A 47 -7.75 -1.77 18.14
N ASP A 48 -6.90 -2.13 17.15
CA ASP A 48 -6.16 -1.15 16.38
C ASP A 48 -5.74 -1.72 15.01
N GLY A 49 -5.38 -0.84 14.08
CA GLY A 49 -4.92 -1.23 12.76
C GLY A 49 -3.39 -1.24 12.67
N TRP A 50 -2.86 -2.17 11.87
CA TRP A 50 -1.43 -2.37 11.72
C TRP A 50 -0.67 -1.12 11.22
N GLY A 51 -1.32 -0.27 10.43
CA GLY A 51 -0.73 0.97 9.92
C GLY A 51 -0.32 1.97 11.00
N GLN A 52 -0.76 1.78 12.26
CA GLN A 52 -0.33 2.61 13.40
C GLN A 52 1.07 2.25 13.88
N TYR A 53 1.53 1.05 13.59
CA TYR A 53 2.77 0.49 14.15
C TYR A 53 3.91 0.40 13.16
N VAL A 54 3.64 0.39 11.86
CA VAL A 54 4.67 0.15 10.82
C VAL A 54 5.80 1.17 10.83
N SER A 55 5.54 2.41 11.26
CA SER A 55 6.57 3.45 11.41
C SER A 55 7.68 3.09 12.41
N LYS A 56 7.41 2.19 13.37
CA LYS A 56 8.42 1.68 14.29
C LYS A 56 9.56 0.95 13.56
N TYR A 57 9.26 0.38 12.41
CA TYR A 57 10.13 -0.53 11.64
C TYR A 57 10.71 0.09 10.37
N LEU A 58 10.43 1.36 10.11
CA LEU A 58 10.87 2.08 8.91
C LEU A 58 11.69 3.32 9.24
N ASN A 59 12.63 3.66 8.36
CA ASN A 59 13.49 4.86 8.46
C ASN A 59 12.92 6.07 7.69
N ILE A 60 11.66 6.03 7.29
CA ILE A 60 10.95 7.10 6.59
C ILE A 60 9.69 7.51 7.33
N ALA A 61 9.18 8.69 7.01
CA ALA A 61 7.90 9.16 7.54
C ALA A 61 6.74 8.28 7.03
N VAL A 62 5.76 8.04 7.88
CA VAL A 62 4.53 7.29 7.55
C VAL A 62 3.31 8.16 7.82
N VAL A 63 2.46 8.26 6.82
CA VAL A 63 1.18 8.97 6.87
C VAL A 63 0.05 7.96 6.66
N ASN A 64 -0.66 7.61 7.73
CA ASN A 64 -1.76 6.67 7.65
C ASN A 64 -3.07 7.40 7.29
N ARG A 65 -3.60 7.15 6.09
CA ARG A 65 -4.87 7.67 5.57
C ARG A 65 -5.97 6.61 5.54
N ALA A 66 -5.72 5.42 6.11
CA ALA A 66 -6.71 4.36 6.24
C ALA A 66 -7.89 4.80 7.13
N ILE A 67 -9.08 4.31 6.81
CA ILE A 67 -10.30 4.67 7.53
C ILE A 67 -11.16 3.42 7.74
N GLY A 68 -11.56 3.22 8.98
CA GLY A 68 -12.42 2.10 9.36
C GLY A 68 -13.71 2.03 8.56
N GLY A 69 -14.12 0.81 8.19
CA GLY A 69 -15.35 0.54 7.45
C GLY A 69 -15.32 0.89 5.96
N ARG A 70 -14.18 1.34 5.39
CA ARG A 70 -14.10 1.66 3.96
C ARG A 70 -13.68 0.46 3.15
N SER A 71 -14.32 0.32 1.98
CA SER A 71 -13.93 -0.57 0.89
C SER A 71 -13.14 0.19 -0.17
N SER A 72 -12.59 -0.50 -1.16
CA SER A 72 -11.96 0.13 -2.32
C SER A 72 -12.93 1.08 -3.04
N ARG A 73 -14.21 0.66 -3.21
CA ARG A 73 -15.29 1.48 -3.78
C ARG A 73 -15.58 2.72 -2.95
N SER A 74 -15.89 2.57 -1.66
CA SER A 74 -16.27 3.71 -0.83
C SER A 74 -15.11 4.68 -0.63
N PHE A 75 -13.87 4.21 -0.55
CA PHE A 75 -12.68 5.05 -0.48
C PHE A 75 -12.49 5.86 -1.77
N TRP A 76 -12.80 5.26 -2.93
CA TRP A 76 -12.81 5.94 -4.23
C TRP A 76 -13.93 6.98 -4.32
N ASN A 77 -15.17 6.59 -4.05
CA ASN A 77 -16.37 7.44 -4.19
C ASN A 77 -16.35 8.64 -3.23
N GLU A 78 -15.74 8.48 -2.04
CA GLU A 78 -15.55 9.57 -1.08
C GLU A 78 -14.37 10.51 -1.45
N GLY A 79 -13.74 10.31 -2.59
CA GLY A 79 -12.60 11.13 -3.06
C GLY A 79 -11.33 10.96 -2.24
N ARG A 80 -11.20 9.91 -1.42
CA ARG A 80 -10.07 9.73 -0.50
C ARG A 80 -8.76 9.40 -1.20
N PHE A 81 -8.79 8.62 -2.28
CA PHE A 81 -7.61 8.42 -3.12
C PHE A 81 -7.14 9.73 -3.76
N GLN A 82 -8.09 10.60 -4.18
CA GLN A 82 -7.75 11.91 -4.72
C GLN A 82 -7.10 12.81 -3.66
N ASN A 83 -7.60 12.76 -2.42
CA ASN A 83 -6.99 13.49 -1.30
C ASN A 83 -5.54 13.05 -1.07
N VAL A 84 -5.27 11.73 -1.07
CA VAL A 84 -3.91 11.20 -0.96
C VAL A 84 -3.06 11.65 -2.16
N ALA A 85 -3.59 11.59 -3.39
CA ALA A 85 -2.89 12.03 -4.60
C ALA A 85 -2.54 13.52 -4.59
N ASN A 86 -3.29 14.35 -3.85
CA ASN A 86 -2.99 15.77 -3.68
C ASN A 86 -1.83 16.03 -2.69
N GLU A 87 -1.58 15.08 -1.77
CA GLU A 87 -0.49 15.15 -0.78
C GLU A 87 0.81 14.52 -1.30
N VAL A 88 0.68 13.47 -2.09
CA VAL A 88 1.78 12.66 -2.62
C VAL A 88 2.67 13.46 -3.57
N LYS A 89 3.96 13.26 -3.46
CA LYS A 89 5.01 13.83 -4.34
C LYS A 89 5.74 12.72 -5.07
N ALA A 90 6.39 13.06 -6.15
CA ALA A 90 7.25 12.12 -6.89
C ALA A 90 8.29 11.50 -5.95
N GLY A 91 8.43 10.18 -6.05
CA GLY A 91 9.30 9.36 -5.20
C GLY A 91 8.64 8.88 -3.90
N ASP A 92 7.46 9.36 -3.51
CA ASP A 92 6.73 8.79 -2.37
C ASP A 92 6.24 7.38 -2.66
N ILE A 93 5.91 6.63 -1.61
CA ILE A 93 5.45 5.25 -1.68
C ILE A 93 4.02 5.20 -1.11
N VAL A 94 3.12 4.49 -1.79
CA VAL A 94 1.73 4.33 -1.32
C VAL A 94 1.41 2.85 -1.23
N VAL A 95 0.96 2.38 -0.06
CA VAL A 95 0.37 1.05 0.13
C VAL A 95 -1.14 1.14 0.00
N ILE A 96 -1.73 0.23 -0.78
CA ILE A 96 -3.18 0.07 -0.94
C ILE A 96 -3.57 -1.33 -0.45
N GLU A 97 -4.40 -1.41 0.61
CA GLU A 97 -4.84 -2.67 1.20
C GLU A 97 -6.33 -2.59 1.58
N PHE A 98 -7.17 -3.30 0.82
CA PHE A 98 -8.62 -3.40 1.03
C PHE A 98 -9.10 -4.83 0.84
N GLY A 99 -10.38 -5.09 1.16
CA GLY A 99 -11.06 -6.36 0.92
C GLY A 99 -12.11 -6.71 1.99
N HIS A 100 -11.87 -6.35 3.26
CA HIS A 100 -12.79 -6.73 4.34
C HIS A 100 -14.19 -6.14 4.20
N ASN A 101 -14.31 -4.95 3.63
CA ASN A 101 -15.57 -4.25 3.42
C ASN A 101 -16.10 -4.31 1.99
N ASP A 102 -15.35 -4.89 1.06
CA ASP A 102 -15.70 -5.02 -0.37
C ASP A 102 -16.68 -6.18 -0.64
N VAL A 103 -17.02 -6.93 0.40
CA VAL A 103 -17.92 -8.08 0.36
C VAL A 103 -19.38 -7.66 0.18
N GLY A 104 -20.21 -8.62 -0.24
CA GLY A 104 -21.63 -8.40 -0.52
C GLY A 104 -21.90 -8.28 -2.01
N SER A 105 -23.07 -7.76 -2.38
CA SER A 105 -23.51 -7.54 -3.74
C SER A 105 -24.20 -6.18 -3.87
N PRO A 106 -23.77 -5.31 -4.78
CA PRO A 106 -24.49 -4.08 -5.08
C PRO A 106 -25.90 -4.30 -5.63
N ARG A 107 -26.20 -5.52 -6.12
CA ARG A 107 -27.51 -5.89 -6.67
C ARG A 107 -28.50 -6.37 -5.60
N SER A 108 -28.07 -6.45 -4.33
CA SER A 108 -28.91 -6.96 -3.25
C SER A 108 -28.44 -6.37 -1.92
N ASN A 109 -29.20 -5.45 -1.39
CA ASN A 109 -28.90 -4.73 -0.14
C ASN A 109 -27.56 -3.97 -0.19
N ASP A 110 -27.38 -3.13 -1.20
CA ASP A 110 -26.15 -2.37 -1.34
C ASP A 110 -25.95 -1.41 -0.16
N ASN A 111 -24.83 -1.56 0.49
CA ASN A 111 -24.40 -0.76 1.64
C ASN A 111 -23.40 0.35 1.27
N GLY A 112 -23.22 0.64 -0.04
CA GLY A 112 -22.27 1.62 -0.56
C GLY A 112 -20.80 1.17 -0.52
N ARG A 113 -20.52 -0.08 -0.10
CA ARG A 113 -19.17 -0.65 0.03
C ARG A 113 -18.93 -1.86 -0.85
N SER A 114 -19.95 -2.69 -1.07
CA SER A 114 -19.84 -3.88 -1.90
C SER A 114 -19.47 -3.54 -3.35
N VAL A 115 -18.68 -4.42 -3.97
CA VAL A 115 -18.22 -4.27 -5.35
C VAL A 115 -18.89 -5.29 -6.28
N CYS A 116 -18.95 -4.99 -7.58
CA CYS A 116 -19.44 -5.94 -8.57
C CYS A 116 -18.57 -7.19 -8.63
N SER A 117 -19.19 -8.30 -9.00
CA SER A 117 -18.47 -9.52 -9.36
C SER A 117 -17.69 -9.29 -10.66
N GLY A 118 -16.56 -9.97 -10.80
CA GLY A 118 -15.66 -9.87 -11.96
C GLY A 118 -14.25 -9.55 -11.56
N GLN A 119 -13.34 -9.54 -12.53
CA GLN A 119 -11.90 -9.30 -12.33
C GLN A 119 -11.35 -8.27 -13.34
N GLY A 120 -12.21 -7.50 -13.96
CA GLY A 120 -11.88 -6.47 -14.94
C GLY A 120 -12.76 -5.23 -14.80
N ALA A 121 -13.27 -4.73 -15.89
CA ALA A 121 -14.10 -3.52 -15.95
C ALA A 121 -15.62 -3.82 -15.95
N GLU A 122 -16.01 -5.00 -15.51
CA GLU A 122 -17.42 -5.38 -15.39
C GLU A 122 -18.13 -4.43 -14.42
N THR A 123 -19.41 -4.19 -14.69
CA THR A 123 -20.25 -3.29 -13.91
C THR A 123 -21.55 -3.96 -13.46
N CYS A 124 -22.14 -3.40 -12.47
CA CYS A 124 -23.51 -3.67 -12.05
C CYS A 124 -24.16 -2.40 -11.52
N VAL A 125 -25.45 -2.43 -11.31
CA VAL A 125 -26.20 -1.30 -10.78
C VAL A 125 -26.50 -1.56 -9.31
N SER A 126 -26.31 -0.54 -8.48
CA SER A 126 -26.73 -0.54 -7.08
C SER A 126 -28.26 -0.62 -6.99
N ASP A 127 -28.79 -1.58 -6.24
CA ASP A 127 -30.22 -1.71 -6.00
C ASP A 127 -30.79 -0.60 -5.10
N THR A 128 -29.92 0.08 -4.36
CA THR A 128 -30.29 1.13 -3.41
C THR A 128 -30.19 2.53 -4.02
N THR A 129 -29.12 2.80 -4.81
CA THR A 129 -28.86 4.16 -5.31
C THR A 129 -29.02 4.30 -6.81
N GLY A 130 -29.08 3.19 -7.56
CA GLY A 130 -29.10 3.20 -9.04
C GLY A 130 -27.76 3.55 -9.69
N GLU A 131 -26.70 3.76 -8.91
CA GLU A 131 -25.37 4.08 -9.44
C GLU A 131 -24.72 2.87 -10.12
N THR A 132 -23.86 3.15 -11.09
CA THR A 132 -23.00 2.12 -11.69
C THR A 132 -21.85 1.81 -10.74
N VAL A 133 -21.73 0.54 -10.37
CA VAL A 133 -20.67 0.01 -9.51
C VAL A 133 -19.72 -0.83 -10.32
N TYR A 134 -18.44 -0.74 -10.05
CA TYR A 134 -17.37 -1.50 -10.72
C TYR A 134 -16.86 -2.64 -9.84
N THR A 135 -15.94 -3.43 -10.39
CA THR A 135 -15.26 -4.52 -9.67
C THR A 135 -14.23 -3.99 -8.68
N PHE A 136 -13.79 -4.83 -7.76
CA PHE A 136 -12.64 -4.55 -6.89
C PHE A 136 -11.39 -4.22 -7.71
N VAL A 137 -11.08 -5.04 -8.71
CA VAL A 137 -9.90 -4.86 -9.58
C VAL A 137 -9.92 -3.50 -10.27
N TYR A 138 -11.08 -3.08 -10.77
CA TYR A 138 -11.24 -1.76 -11.40
C TYR A 138 -10.85 -0.63 -10.43
N TYR A 139 -11.42 -0.61 -9.22
CA TYR A 139 -11.13 0.46 -8.25
C TYR A 139 -9.65 0.50 -7.86
N ILE A 140 -9.02 -0.65 -7.66
CA ILE A 140 -7.59 -0.74 -7.35
C ILE A 140 -6.73 -0.23 -8.52
N ILE A 141 -7.07 -0.58 -9.76
CA ILE A 141 -6.37 -0.09 -10.96
C ILE A 141 -6.50 1.43 -11.08
N GLN A 142 -7.70 2.00 -10.91
CA GLN A 142 -7.89 3.44 -11.03
C GLN A 142 -7.13 4.21 -9.94
N ALA A 143 -7.17 3.72 -8.70
CA ALA A 143 -6.41 4.29 -7.59
C ALA A 143 -4.91 4.26 -7.87
N SER A 144 -4.39 3.14 -8.35
CA SER A 144 -2.98 2.98 -8.70
C SER A 144 -2.55 3.96 -9.80
N ARG A 145 -3.32 4.06 -10.88
CA ARG A 145 -3.05 4.99 -11.98
C ARG A 145 -3.02 6.45 -11.50
N LEU A 146 -3.99 6.82 -10.64
CA LEU A 146 -4.07 8.17 -10.06
C LEU A 146 -2.79 8.52 -9.28
N LEU A 147 -2.31 7.61 -8.43
CA LEU A 147 -1.12 7.79 -7.61
C LEU A 147 0.17 7.72 -8.43
N ARG A 148 0.24 6.82 -9.40
CA ARG A 148 1.35 6.71 -10.36
C ARG A 148 1.53 7.99 -11.19
N ALA A 149 0.43 8.63 -11.59
CA ALA A 149 0.46 9.91 -12.30
C ALA A 149 1.08 11.05 -11.47
N LYS A 150 1.16 10.90 -10.14
CA LYS A 150 1.88 11.82 -9.24
C LYS A 150 3.36 11.45 -9.05
N GLY A 151 3.83 10.40 -9.70
CA GLY A 151 5.20 9.90 -9.56
C GLY A 151 5.45 9.05 -8.31
N ALA A 152 4.40 8.61 -7.62
CA ALA A 152 4.54 7.67 -6.51
C ALA A 152 4.83 6.25 -7.00
N THR A 153 5.49 5.44 -6.17
CA THR A 153 5.48 3.98 -6.28
C THR A 153 4.29 3.44 -5.51
N VAL A 154 3.58 2.46 -6.08
CA VAL A 154 2.42 1.83 -5.45
C VAL A 154 2.75 0.40 -5.05
N ILE A 155 2.44 0.04 -3.81
CA ILE A 155 2.51 -1.32 -3.30
C ILE A 155 1.07 -1.80 -3.09
N LEU A 156 0.62 -2.74 -3.90
CA LEU A 156 -0.63 -3.44 -3.69
C LEU A 156 -0.41 -4.52 -2.64
N SER A 157 -1.08 -4.39 -1.51
CA SER A 157 -0.99 -5.33 -0.38
C SER A 157 -2.27 -6.14 -0.30
N SER A 158 -2.16 -7.45 -0.15
CA SER A 158 -3.32 -8.28 0.15
C SER A 158 -3.84 -8.00 1.56
N GLN A 159 -5.17 -8.01 1.75
CA GLN A 159 -5.77 -7.80 3.07
C GLN A 159 -5.23 -8.79 4.12
N THR A 160 -5.05 -8.36 5.36
CA THR A 160 -4.71 -9.26 6.47
C THR A 160 -5.76 -10.34 6.64
N PRO A 161 -5.41 -11.57 7.08
CA PRO A 161 -6.41 -12.58 7.38
C PRO A 161 -7.25 -12.21 8.61
N LYS A 162 -8.47 -12.75 8.67
CA LYS A 162 -9.20 -12.85 9.93
C LYS A 162 -8.53 -13.86 10.84
N ASN A 163 -9.04 -14.03 12.06
CA ASN A 163 -8.60 -15.11 12.95
C ASN A 163 -8.81 -16.48 12.28
N GLN A 164 -7.74 -17.06 11.75
CA GLN A 164 -7.77 -18.34 11.02
C GLN A 164 -7.96 -19.57 11.93
N TRP A 165 -7.97 -19.36 13.25
CA TRP A 165 -8.27 -20.40 14.25
C TRP A 165 -9.66 -20.22 14.91
N SER A 166 -10.49 -19.29 14.41
CA SER A 166 -11.77 -18.93 15.03
C SER A 166 -12.78 -20.06 15.11
N THR A 167 -12.63 -21.10 14.30
CA THR A 167 -13.50 -22.30 14.32
C THR A 167 -12.94 -23.45 15.16
N GLY A 168 -11.82 -23.25 15.85
CA GLY A 168 -11.09 -24.31 16.58
C GLY A 168 -10.13 -25.13 15.71
N ALA A 169 -10.21 -25.00 14.39
CA ALA A 169 -9.30 -25.59 13.43
C ALA A 169 -8.70 -24.51 12.50
N TRP A 170 -7.55 -24.82 11.89
CA TRP A 170 -6.93 -23.89 10.94
C TRP A 170 -7.77 -23.74 9.68
N VAL A 171 -8.19 -22.51 9.36
CA VAL A 171 -8.86 -22.13 8.12
C VAL A 171 -7.91 -21.23 7.32
N GLY A 172 -7.14 -21.82 6.42
CA GLY A 172 -6.10 -21.13 5.67
C GLY A 172 -6.54 -20.55 4.33
N THR A 173 -7.82 -20.69 3.94
CA THR A 173 -8.31 -20.20 2.66
C THR A 173 -8.31 -18.68 2.63
N PRO A 174 -7.57 -18.04 1.70
CA PRO A 174 -7.57 -16.60 1.59
C PRO A 174 -8.92 -16.08 1.06
N SER A 175 -9.23 -14.83 1.40
CA SER A 175 -10.33 -14.11 0.77
C SER A 175 -10.12 -13.99 -0.75
N ARG A 176 -11.22 -13.96 -1.51
CA ARG A 176 -11.18 -13.74 -2.97
C ARG A 176 -10.45 -12.45 -3.38
N PHE A 177 -10.38 -11.47 -2.51
CA PHE A 177 -9.70 -10.21 -2.78
C PHE A 177 -8.18 -10.31 -2.76
N VAL A 178 -7.60 -11.34 -2.13
CA VAL A 178 -6.15 -11.59 -2.15
C VAL A 178 -5.65 -11.81 -3.58
N PRO A 179 -6.13 -12.82 -4.35
CA PRO A 179 -5.73 -12.97 -5.75
C PRO A 179 -6.17 -11.80 -6.64
N MET A 180 -7.26 -11.10 -6.33
CA MET A 180 -7.70 -9.92 -7.09
C MET A 180 -6.72 -8.75 -6.99
N GLN A 181 -6.02 -8.57 -5.86
CA GLN A 181 -4.94 -7.58 -5.76
C GLN A 181 -3.80 -7.90 -6.74
N LEU A 182 -3.43 -9.17 -6.85
CA LEU A 182 -2.41 -9.59 -7.80
C LEU A 182 -2.89 -9.42 -9.26
N THR A 183 -4.16 -9.76 -9.55
CA THR A 183 -4.79 -9.49 -10.85
C THR A 183 -4.70 -8.00 -11.22
N ALA A 184 -4.98 -7.10 -10.28
CA ALA A 184 -4.87 -5.65 -10.51
C ALA A 184 -3.43 -5.23 -10.81
N LYS A 185 -2.45 -5.75 -10.06
CA LYS A 185 -1.02 -5.52 -10.31
C LYS A 185 -0.60 -5.96 -11.70
N ASP A 186 -0.99 -7.17 -12.10
CA ASP A 186 -0.62 -7.73 -13.40
C ASP A 186 -1.28 -6.98 -14.56
N ALA A 187 -2.54 -6.58 -14.42
CA ALA A 187 -3.27 -5.78 -15.42
C ALA A 187 -2.71 -4.36 -15.58
N LEU A 188 -2.10 -3.79 -14.54
CA LEU A 188 -1.43 -2.49 -14.62
C LEU A 188 -0.16 -2.56 -15.47
N ASN A 189 0.57 -3.66 -15.43
CA ASN A 189 1.84 -3.86 -16.14
C ASN A 189 2.79 -2.65 -16.02
N ASP A 190 2.90 -2.08 -14.82
CA ASP A 190 3.70 -0.89 -14.50
C ASP A 190 4.79 -1.29 -13.51
N ALA A 191 6.06 -1.06 -13.87
CA ALA A 191 7.21 -1.37 -13.00
C ALA A 191 7.20 -0.59 -11.67
N GLY A 192 6.48 0.53 -11.59
CA GLY A 192 6.28 1.30 -10.36
C GLY A 192 5.12 0.77 -9.49
N VAL A 193 4.50 -0.36 -9.87
CA VAL A 193 3.49 -1.05 -9.07
C VAL A 193 3.99 -2.43 -8.69
N THR A 194 4.12 -2.68 -7.38
CA THR A 194 4.59 -3.95 -6.82
C THR A 194 3.49 -4.60 -5.99
N PHE A 195 3.68 -5.86 -5.59
CA PHE A 195 2.73 -6.59 -4.77
C PHE A 195 3.41 -7.16 -3.53
N VAL A 196 2.70 -7.19 -2.40
CA VAL A 196 3.10 -7.86 -1.17
C VAL A 196 1.92 -8.69 -0.66
N ASP A 197 2.12 -10.00 -0.51
CA ASP A 197 1.12 -10.88 0.09
C ASP A 197 1.18 -10.81 1.63
N HIS A 198 0.60 -9.74 2.16
CA HIS A 198 0.50 -9.50 3.59
C HIS A 198 -0.38 -10.56 4.27
N HIS A 199 -1.42 -11.05 3.55
CA HIS A 199 -2.24 -12.16 4.04
C HIS A 199 -1.39 -13.40 4.35
N GLU A 200 -0.53 -13.82 3.42
CA GLU A 200 0.32 -15.00 3.64
C GLU A 200 1.40 -14.75 4.70
N ALA A 201 1.96 -13.55 4.77
CA ALA A 201 2.91 -13.18 5.81
C ALA A 201 2.32 -13.32 7.22
N VAL A 202 1.12 -12.75 7.42
CA VAL A 202 0.39 -12.86 8.69
C VAL A 202 -0.08 -14.30 8.94
N SER A 203 -0.51 -15.02 7.89
CA SER A 203 -0.90 -16.45 8.02
C SER A 203 0.26 -17.32 8.48
N LYS A 204 1.47 -17.11 7.96
CA LYS A 204 2.68 -17.81 8.44
C LYS A 204 2.95 -17.53 9.92
N MET A 205 2.84 -16.28 10.32
CA MET A 205 2.96 -15.89 11.72
C MET A 205 1.91 -16.57 12.59
N TYR A 206 0.64 -16.61 12.16
CA TYR A 206 -0.43 -17.27 12.92
C TYR A 206 -0.23 -18.78 13.06
N ARG A 207 0.30 -19.44 12.01
CA ARG A 207 0.66 -20.86 12.11
C ARG A 207 1.75 -21.08 13.17
N LYS A 208 2.76 -20.23 13.21
CA LYS A 208 3.86 -20.30 14.19
C LYS A 208 3.38 -20.02 15.61
N LEU A 209 2.48 -19.05 15.81
CA LEU A 209 1.95 -18.69 17.12
C LEU A 209 0.99 -19.74 17.68
N GLY A 210 0.21 -20.40 16.83
CA GLY A 210 -0.82 -21.36 17.22
C GLY A 210 -2.12 -20.72 17.72
N ALA A 211 -3.16 -21.54 17.84
CA ALA A 211 -4.54 -21.12 18.08
C ALA A 211 -4.73 -20.24 19.32
N ALA A 212 -4.15 -20.62 20.45
CA ALA A 212 -4.33 -19.91 21.71
C ALA A 212 -3.73 -18.49 21.68
N ALA A 213 -2.50 -18.36 21.16
CA ALA A 213 -1.84 -17.07 21.07
C ALA A 213 -2.53 -16.16 20.04
N VAL A 214 -2.97 -16.69 18.89
CA VAL A 214 -3.73 -15.91 17.90
C VAL A 214 -5.09 -15.50 18.46
N GLY A 215 -5.81 -16.40 19.16
CA GLY A 215 -7.07 -16.05 19.80
C GLY A 215 -6.97 -14.87 20.76
N ALA A 216 -5.86 -14.76 21.50
CA ALA A 216 -5.61 -13.65 22.42
C ALA A 216 -5.36 -12.29 21.71
N LEU A 217 -5.06 -12.30 20.41
CA LEU A 217 -4.93 -11.08 19.62
C LEU A 217 -6.27 -10.49 19.15
N TYR A 218 -7.36 -11.27 19.25
CA TYR A 218 -8.71 -10.89 18.79
C TYR A 218 -9.66 -10.79 19.97
N ILE A 219 -9.79 -9.59 20.54
CA ILE A 219 -10.55 -9.36 21.79
C ILE A 219 -12.04 -9.18 21.54
N LYS A 220 -12.39 -8.49 20.44
CA LYS A 220 -13.78 -8.09 20.14
C LYS A 220 -14.48 -8.97 19.13
N ASP A 221 -13.77 -9.32 18.09
CA ASP A 221 -14.30 -10.08 16.95
C ASP A 221 -13.16 -10.87 16.26
N ASN A 222 -13.47 -11.54 15.16
CA ASN A 222 -12.50 -12.34 14.43
C ASN A 222 -11.81 -11.58 13.27
N THR A 223 -12.00 -10.27 13.16
CA THR A 223 -11.47 -9.44 12.06
C THR A 223 -10.45 -8.42 12.53
N HIS A 224 -10.73 -7.76 13.66
CA HIS A 224 -9.94 -6.65 14.19
C HIS A 224 -9.04 -7.13 15.33
N THR A 225 -7.76 -6.88 15.18
CA THR A 225 -6.77 -7.28 16.18
C THR A 225 -6.65 -6.21 17.29
N SER A 226 -6.21 -6.63 18.46
CA SER A 226 -5.72 -5.74 19.51
C SER A 226 -4.46 -4.98 19.04
N ALA A 227 -4.04 -3.98 19.80
CA ALA A 227 -2.78 -3.25 19.57
C ALA A 227 -1.58 -4.19 19.39
N ALA A 228 -1.51 -5.29 20.18
CA ALA A 228 -0.45 -6.29 20.07
C ALA A 228 -0.52 -7.06 18.74
N GLY A 229 -1.72 -7.44 18.30
CA GLY A 229 -1.91 -8.12 17.02
C GLY A 229 -1.64 -7.20 15.83
N ALA A 230 -2.02 -5.94 15.92
CA ALA A 230 -1.72 -4.92 14.92
C ALA A 230 -0.21 -4.68 14.77
N ASP A 231 0.52 -4.61 15.88
CA ASP A 231 1.98 -4.48 15.86
C ASP A 231 2.67 -5.72 15.26
N LEU A 232 2.21 -6.92 15.58
CA LEU A 232 2.69 -8.17 14.97
C LEU A 232 2.39 -8.23 13.46
N SER A 233 1.23 -7.76 13.02
CA SER A 233 0.90 -7.67 11.58
C SER A 233 1.82 -6.67 10.87
N SER A 234 2.16 -5.54 11.49
CA SER A 234 3.18 -4.61 10.96
C SER A 234 4.54 -5.28 10.81
N GLN A 235 4.96 -6.08 11.80
CA GLN A 235 6.22 -6.83 11.74
C GLN A 235 6.20 -7.87 10.62
N ALA A 236 5.07 -8.57 10.43
CA ALA A 236 4.92 -9.54 9.34
C ALA A 236 5.01 -8.87 7.97
N PHE A 237 4.38 -7.69 7.79
CA PHE A 237 4.49 -6.89 6.57
C PHE A 237 5.93 -6.49 6.26
N VAL A 238 6.63 -5.94 7.25
CA VAL A 238 8.02 -5.50 7.11
C VAL A 238 8.96 -6.68 6.84
N GLN A 239 8.74 -7.83 7.50
CA GLN A 239 9.50 -9.05 7.24
C GLN A 239 9.28 -9.55 5.79
N ALA A 240 8.03 -9.54 5.29
CA ALA A 240 7.72 -9.94 3.91
C ALA A 240 8.45 -9.08 2.89
N ILE A 241 8.48 -7.76 3.10
CA ILE A 241 9.22 -6.80 2.27
C ILE A 241 10.72 -7.06 2.32
N SER A 242 11.29 -7.19 3.52
CA SER A 242 12.71 -7.40 3.73
C SER A 242 13.19 -8.72 3.09
N GLN A 243 12.38 -9.77 3.17
CA GLN A 243 12.65 -11.07 2.57
C GLN A 243 12.30 -11.17 1.08
N LYS A 244 11.77 -10.08 0.48
CA LYS A 244 11.35 -10.03 -0.92
C LYS A 244 10.36 -11.15 -1.28
N MET A 245 9.41 -11.44 -0.39
CA MET A 245 8.50 -12.59 -0.50
C MET A 245 7.75 -12.64 -1.85
N ASN A 246 7.39 -11.47 -2.40
CA ASN A 246 6.73 -11.35 -3.71
C ASN A 246 7.52 -10.47 -4.69
N GLY A 247 8.84 -10.41 -4.53
CA GLY A 247 9.72 -9.55 -5.32
C GLY A 247 10.18 -8.30 -4.56
N THR A 248 10.96 -7.48 -5.24
CA THR A 248 11.54 -6.27 -4.65
C THR A 248 10.55 -5.11 -4.71
N THR A 249 10.45 -4.36 -3.62
CA THR A 249 9.75 -3.08 -3.54
C THR A 249 10.70 -2.00 -3.03
N PRO A 250 10.61 -0.74 -3.48
CA PRO A 250 11.46 0.34 -2.98
C PRO A 250 11.39 0.54 -1.46
N LEU A 251 10.30 0.15 -0.82
CA LEU A 251 10.15 0.23 0.64
C LEU A 251 11.18 -0.65 1.38
N ALA A 252 11.74 -1.68 0.73
CA ALA A 252 12.75 -2.56 1.35
C ALA A 252 14.02 -1.81 1.78
N GLU A 253 14.41 -0.75 1.06
CA GLU A 253 15.57 0.08 1.36
C GLU A 253 15.38 0.93 2.64
N HIS A 254 14.15 1.07 3.07
CA HIS A 254 13.77 1.90 4.22
C HIS A 254 13.40 1.08 5.46
N VAL A 255 13.59 -0.23 5.42
CA VAL A 255 13.36 -1.10 6.57
C VAL A 255 14.51 -0.97 7.57
N LYS A 256 14.16 -0.77 8.85
CA LYS A 256 15.16 -0.77 9.95
C LYS A 256 15.74 -2.16 10.14
N THR A 257 17.04 -2.21 10.41
CA THR A 257 17.77 -3.45 10.71
C THR A 257 18.24 -3.46 12.17
N PRO A 258 18.26 -4.63 12.83
CA PRO A 258 17.84 -5.95 12.33
C PRO A 258 16.31 -6.07 12.23
N VAL A 259 15.84 -6.82 11.22
CA VAL A 259 14.40 -7.12 11.07
C VAL A 259 14.02 -8.18 12.08
N LYS A 260 12.97 -7.92 12.85
CA LYS A 260 12.41 -8.91 13.76
C LYS A 260 11.64 -9.97 12.97
N LEU A 261 12.03 -11.23 13.10
CA LEU A 261 11.37 -12.35 12.42
C LEU A 261 10.19 -12.85 13.27
N VAL A 262 8.98 -12.80 12.70
CA VAL A 262 7.74 -13.24 13.36
C VAL A 262 7.21 -14.56 12.80
N TYR A 263 7.70 -15.01 11.63
CA TYR A 263 7.42 -16.31 11.02
C TYR A 263 8.66 -16.97 10.47
#